data_c2332432114c4693eeff5c06f45a7e0e
#
_entry.id   c2332432114c4693eeff5c06f45a7e0e
#
_cell.length_a   1.000
_cell.length_b   1.000
_cell.length_c   1.000
_cell.angle_alpha   90.00
_cell.angle_beta   90.00
_cell.angle_gamma   90.00
#
_symmetry.space_group_name_H-M   'P 1'
#
loop_
_entity.id
_entity.type
_entity.pdbx_description
1 polymer ?
#
loop_
_entity_poly.entity_id
_entity_poly.type
_entity_poly.pdbx_seq_one_letter_code
_entity_poly.pdbx_strand_id
1 'polypeptide(L)'
;AIGEAMLKIILVFAELERNMTSERVTSIMVNRAQIGLWNGGKIPFGYTYSKETGQFSLNPQEVEVILKMYEQYEKVPSLLSVARYMNENNMLPRSRTPWNPTTVRSILVSPFYTGKYVYNKRDEKKSFNVMDYKKESDWVVIPNHHPAIVDEERQERLKAIMSGNDKATKTHMSY
;
A
#
# COMPACT_ATOMS: atom_id res chain seq x y z
N ALA A 1 11.76 -45.39 19.60
CA ALA A 1 11.88 -44.36 20.67
C ALA A 1 13.05 -43.37 20.45
N ILE A 2 14.33 -43.85 20.38
CA ILE A 2 15.50 -42.93 20.24
C ILE A 2 15.51 -42.20 18.88
N GLY A 3 15.31 -42.94 17.79
CA GLY A 3 15.25 -42.35 16.44
C GLY A 3 14.15 -41.33 16.26
N GLU A 4 12.99 -41.53 16.87
CA GLU A 4 11.86 -40.62 16.86
C GLU A 4 12.14 -39.32 17.64
N ALA A 5 12.82 -39.43 18.78
CA ALA A 5 13.25 -38.28 19.54
C ALA A 5 14.30 -37.47 18.76
N MET A 6 15.23 -38.14 18.09
CA MET A 6 16.25 -37.49 17.28
C MET A 6 15.64 -36.76 16.08
N LEU A 7 14.63 -37.34 15.42
CA LEU A 7 13.89 -36.70 14.34
C LEU A 7 13.18 -35.42 14.82
N LYS A 8 12.52 -35.48 15.97
CA LYS A 8 11.86 -34.31 16.57
C LYS A 8 12.85 -33.19 16.88
N ILE A 9 14.01 -33.50 17.40
CA ILE A 9 15.06 -32.52 17.66
C ILE A 9 15.52 -31.86 16.36
N ILE A 10 15.76 -32.62 15.31
CA ILE A 10 16.16 -32.10 14.00
C ILE A 10 15.08 -31.16 13.44
N LEU A 11 13.81 -31.52 13.54
CA LEU A 11 12.69 -30.68 13.09
C LEU A 11 12.60 -29.37 13.87
N VAL A 12 12.80 -29.41 15.21
CA VAL A 12 12.82 -28.21 16.04
C VAL A 12 13.99 -27.29 15.67
N PHE A 13 15.18 -27.84 15.41
CA PHE A 13 16.32 -27.05 14.97
C PHE A 13 16.07 -26.42 13.58
N ALA A 14 15.49 -27.17 12.65
CA ALA A 14 15.16 -26.65 11.32
C ALA A 14 14.12 -25.51 11.39
N GLU A 15 13.13 -25.63 12.27
CA GLU A 15 12.14 -24.58 12.51
C GLU A 15 12.78 -23.33 13.18
N LEU A 16 13.65 -23.53 14.17
CA LEU A 16 14.39 -22.45 14.80
C LEU A 16 15.26 -21.69 13.79
N GLU A 17 16.01 -22.40 12.95
CA GLU A 17 16.87 -21.81 11.93
C GLU A 17 16.06 -21.00 10.92
N ARG A 18 14.91 -21.52 10.48
CA ARG A 18 13.97 -20.81 9.61
C ARG A 18 13.46 -19.52 10.25
N ASN A 19 13.08 -19.58 11.52
CA ASN A 19 12.57 -18.41 12.25
C ASN A 19 13.65 -17.33 12.42
N MET A 20 14.87 -17.72 12.80
CA MET A 20 16.02 -16.81 12.91
C MET A 20 16.36 -16.15 11.57
N THR A 21 16.32 -16.91 10.48
CA THR A 21 16.56 -16.38 9.12
C THR A 21 15.48 -15.36 8.74
N SER A 22 14.21 -15.65 9.00
CA SER A 22 13.08 -14.75 8.76
C SER A 22 13.21 -13.45 9.54
N GLU A 23 13.56 -13.53 10.82
CA GLU A 23 13.78 -12.34 11.66
C GLU A 23 14.96 -11.49 11.17
N ARG A 24 16.04 -12.12 10.75
CA ARG A 24 17.20 -11.43 10.18
C ARG A 24 16.84 -10.68 8.90
N VAL A 25 16.12 -11.32 7.98
CA VAL A 25 15.65 -10.68 6.73
C VAL A 25 14.73 -9.51 7.05
N THR A 26 13.79 -9.68 7.98
CA THR A 26 12.88 -8.61 8.39
C THR A 26 13.64 -7.42 8.95
N SER A 27 14.62 -7.64 9.83
CA SER A 27 15.46 -6.58 10.40
C SER A 27 16.24 -5.82 9.32
N ILE A 28 16.83 -6.54 8.36
CA ILE A 28 17.53 -5.90 7.23
C ILE A 28 16.58 -5.03 6.41
N MET A 29 15.39 -5.52 6.11
CA MET A 29 14.38 -4.79 5.35
C MET A 29 13.89 -3.52 6.09
N VAL A 30 13.68 -3.62 7.41
CA VAL A 30 13.33 -2.46 8.25
C VAL A 30 14.45 -1.43 8.23
N ASN A 31 15.70 -1.83 8.46
CA ASN A 31 16.85 -0.94 8.42
C ASN A 31 17.00 -0.24 7.05
N ARG A 32 16.82 -0.99 5.95
CA ARG A 32 16.82 -0.41 4.61
C ARG A 32 15.72 0.64 4.43
N ALA A 33 14.51 0.36 4.93
CA ALA A 33 13.42 1.32 4.88
C ALA A 33 13.71 2.58 5.72
N GLN A 34 14.33 2.43 6.90
CA GLN A 34 14.70 3.56 7.77
C GLN A 34 15.69 4.54 7.12
N ILE A 35 16.57 4.05 6.26
CA ILE A 35 17.49 4.90 5.48
C ILE A 35 16.89 5.32 4.11
N GLY A 36 15.58 5.13 3.91
CA GLY A 36 14.87 5.56 2.72
C GLY A 36 15.10 4.69 1.47
N LEU A 37 15.61 3.48 1.61
CA LEU A 37 15.78 2.58 0.47
C LEU A 37 14.49 1.81 0.18
N TRP A 38 14.12 1.77 -1.10
CA TRP A 38 13.00 0.97 -1.56
C TRP A 38 13.29 -0.53 -1.43
N ASN A 39 12.42 -1.24 -0.73
CA ASN A 39 12.55 -2.68 -0.50
C ASN A 39 12.02 -3.55 -1.65
N GLY A 40 11.72 -2.95 -2.78
CA GLY A 40 11.19 -3.66 -3.94
C GLY A 40 9.66 -3.74 -3.95
N GLY A 41 9.15 -4.52 -4.89
CA GLY A 41 7.73 -4.64 -5.16
C GLY A 41 7.30 -3.88 -6.41
N LYS A 42 5.98 -3.86 -6.65
CA LYS A 42 5.41 -3.16 -7.79
C LYS A 42 5.53 -1.64 -7.60
N ILE A 43 6.13 -0.97 -8.59
CA ILE A 43 6.26 0.49 -8.57
C ILE A 43 4.85 1.11 -8.62
N PRO A 44 4.50 2.00 -7.68
CA PRO A 44 3.20 2.66 -7.64
C PRO A 44 2.88 3.38 -8.96
N PHE A 45 1.61 3.36 -9.34
CA PHE A 45 1.13 4.10 -10.51
C PHE A 45 1.38 5.59 -10.30
N GLY A 46 1.80 6.30 -11.34
CA GLY A 46 2.21 7.71 -11.24
C GLY A 46 3.72 7.91 -11.10
N TYR A 47 4.48 6.84 -10.85
CA TYR A 47 5.92 6.91 -10.63
C TYR A 47 6.71 5.96 -11.52
N THR A 48 7.96 6.36 -11.77
CA THR A 48 9.04 5.52 -12.27
C THR A 48 10.10 5.38 -11.19
N TYR A 49 10.89 4.32 -11.22
CA TYR A 49 11.96 4.08 -10.24
C TYR A 49 13.26 3.72 -10.98
N SER A 50 14.32 4.44 -10.68
CA SER A 50 15.66 4.13 -11.17
C SER A 50 16.39 3.24 -10.17
N LYS A 51 16.80 2.06 -10.61
CA LYS A 51 17.61 1.13 -9.78
C LYS A 51 19.02 1.64 -9.56
N GLU A 52 19.53 2.46 -10.46
CA GLU A 52 20.90 3.01 -10.39
C GLU A 52 21.01 4.10 -9.32
N THR A 53 20.03 4.98 -9.26
CA THR A 53 20.00 6.09 -8.29
C THR A 53 19.21 5.77 -7.04
N GLY A 54 18.37 4.74 -7.06
CA GLY A 54 17.45 4.42 -5.96
C GLY A 54 16.33 5.43 -5.77
N GLN A 55 16.04 6.26 -6.79
CA GLN A 55 15.09 7.35 -6.67
C GLN A 55 13.82 7.13 -7.50
N PHE A 56 12.73 7.70 -6.99
CA PHE A 56 11.47 7.82 -7.71
C PHE A 56 11.39 9.13 -8.47
N SER A 57 10.83 9.05 -9.68
CA SER A 57 10.48 10.21 -10.50
C SER A 57 9.01 10.13 -10.90
N LEU A 58 8.39 11.26 -11.15
CA LEU A 58 7.00 11.33 -11.60
C LEU A 58 6.89 10.88 -13.07
N ASN A 59 5.84 10.11 -13.37
CA ASN A 59 5.41 9.83 -14.73
C ASN A 59 4.28 10.83 -15.10
N PRO A 60 4.53 11.83 -15.94
CA PRO A 60 3.56 12.91 -16.19
C PRO A 60 2.19 12.42 -16.65
N GLN A 61 2.14 11.42 -17.53
CA GLN A 61 0.89 10.87 -18.05
C GLN A 61 0.06 10.19 -16.96
N GLU A 62 0.71 9.42 -16.09
CA GLU A 62 0.02 8.74 -15.00
C GLU A 62 -0.35 9.70 -13.86
N VAL A 63 0.45 10.74 -13.64
CA VAL A 63 0.14 11.82 -12.68
C VAL A 63 -1.16 12.51 -13.07
N GLU A 64 -1.35 12.83 -14.34
CA GLU A 64 -2.59 13.42 -14.85
C GLU A 64 -3.81 12.55 -14.54
N VAL A 65 -3.69 11.23 -14.74
CA VAL A 65 -4.75 10.27 -14.41
C VAL A 65 -5.08 10.30 -12.91
N ILE A 66 -4.06 10.33 -12.05
CA ILE A 66 -4.26 10.38 -10.59
C ILE A 66 -4.96 11.68 -10.19
N LEU A 67 -4.48 12.83 -10.67
CA LEU A 67 -5.08 14.13 -10.37
C LEU A 67 -6.54 14.18 -10.83
N LYS A 68 -6.85 13.55 -11.97
CA LYS A 68 -8.22 13.44 -12.46
C LYS A 68 -9.09 12.57 -11.57
N MET A 69 -8.56 11.49 -10.97
CA MET A 69 -9.29 10.69 -9.99
C MET A 69 -9.65 11.53 -8.75
N TYR A 70 -8.71 12.31 -8.23
CA TYR A 70 -8.95 13.22 -7.11
C TYR A 70 -10.05 14.23 -7.45
N GLU A 71 -9.92 14.91 -8.60
CA GLU A 71 -10.92 15.89 -9.07
C GLU A 71 -12.32 15.27 -9.20
N GLN A 72 -12.43 14.09 -9.80
CA GLN A 72 -13.73 13.44 -9.97
C GLN A 72 -14.34 13.01 -8.65
N TYR A 73 -13.52 12.52 -7.69
CA TYR A 73 -14.02 12.16 -6.37
C TYR A 73 -14.49 13.38 -5.58
N GLU A 74 -13.80 14.53 -5.70
CA GLU A 74 -14.20 15.79 -5.07
C GLU A 74 -15.54 16.30 -5.62
N LYS A 75 -15.82 16.10 -6.92
CA LYS A 75 -17.10 16.46 -7.55
C LYS A 75 -18.22 15.52 -7.15
N VAL A 76 -17.97 14.23 -7.21
CA VAL A 76 -18.94 13.16 -6.90
C VAL A 76 -18.26 12.14 -6.00
N PRO A 77 -18.52 12.17 -4.68
CA PRO A 77 -17.87 11.29 -3.70
C PRO A 77 -18.33 9.82 -3.81
N SER A 78 -18.06 9.20 -4.94
CA SER A 78 -18.41 7.82 -5.24
C SER A 78 -17.27 7.14 -5.99
N LEU A 79 -16.66 6.15 -5.36
CA LEU A 79 -15.57 5.37 -5.95
C LEU A 79 -15.98 4.65 -7.24
N LEU A 80 -17.24 4.20 -7.31
CA LEU A 80 -17.80 3.57 -8.50
C LEU A 80 -17.93 4.57 -9.66
N SER A 81 -18.40 5.79 -9.37
CA SER A 81 -18.52 6.85 -10.38
C SER A 81 -17.15 7.26 -10.92
N VAL A 82 -16.14 7.38 -10.04
CA VAL A 82 -14.76 7.66 -10.47
C VAL A 82 -14.23 6.54 -11.36
N ALA A 83 -14.34 5.27 -10.94
CA ALA A 83 -13.87 4.14 -11.73
C ALA A 83 -14.53 4.09 -13.11
N ARG A 84 -15.85 4.32 -13.18
CA ARG A 84 -16.60 4.38 -14.43
C ARG A 84 -16.11 5.51 -15.33
N TYR A 85 -16.00 6.72 -14.80
CA TYR A 85 -15.52 7.88 -15.53
C TYR A 85 -14.13 7.65 -16.14
N MET A 86 -13.19 7.10 -15.36
CA MET A 86 -11.83 6.81 -15.83
C MET A 86 -11.83 5.78 -16.98
N ASN A 87 -12.64 4.74 -16.85
CA ASN A 87 -12.75 3.69 -17.87
C ASN A 87 -13.41 4.20 -19.18
N GLU A 88 -14.48 4.98 -19.06
CA GLU A 88 -15.19 5.57 -20.22
C GLU A 88 -14.31 6.58 -20.99
N ASN A 89 -13.40 7.27 -20.30
CA ASN A 89 -12.45 8.21 -20.90
C ASN A 89 -11.10 7.55 -21.29
N ASN A 90 -11.01 6.21 -21.29
CA ASN A 90 -9.81 5.45 -21.63
C ASN A 90 -8.56 5.82 -20.82
N MET A 91 -8.74 6.35 -19.60
CA MET A 91 -7.66 6.65 -18.66
C MET A 91 -7.30 5.39 -17.88
N LEU A 92 -6.73 4.39 -18.56
CA LEU A 92 -6.52 3.05 -18.04
C LEU A 92 -5.19 2.91 -17.27
N PRO A 93 -5.07 1.93 -16.35
CA PRO A 93 -3.81 1.61 -15.69
C PRO A 93 -2.83 0.93 -16.65
N ARG A 94 -1.56 0.78 -16.24
CA ARG A 94 -0.51 0.09 -17.03
C ARG A 94 -0.91 -1.29 -17.52
N SER A 95 -1.70 -2.02 -16.73
CA SER A 95 -2.22 -3.35 -17.09
C SER A 95 -3.34 -3.34 -18.11
N ARG A 96 -3.85 -2.16 -18.47
CA ARG A 96 -5.06 -1.96 -19.29
C ARG A 96 -6.32 -2.66 -18.75
N THR A 97 -6.25 -3.18 -17.52
CA THR A 97 -7.41 -3.71 -16.82
C THR A 97 -8.28 -2.54 -16.35
N PRO A 98 -9.60 -2.58 -16.52
CA PRO A 98 -10.47 -1.50 -16.07
C PRO A 98 -10.30 -1.19 -14.58
N TRP A 99 -10.39 0.09 -14.23
CA TRP A 99 -10.42 0.52 -12.83
C TRP A 99 -11.66 -0.05 -12.15
N ASN A 100 -11.47 -0.47 -10.91
CA ASN A 100 -12.55 -0.85 -10.02
C ASN A 100 -12.52 0.04 -8.75
N PRO A 101 -13.63 0.13 -7.99
CA PRO A 101 -13.70 0.97 -6.80
C PRO A 101 -12.59 0.72 -5.78
N THR A 102 -12.17 -0.53 -5.61
CA THR A 102 -11.11 -0.91 -4.66
C THR A 102 -9.74 -0.36 -5.07
N THR A 103 -9.39 -0.46 -6.35
CA THR A 103 -8.13 0.09 -6.87
C THR A 103 -8.12 1.62 -6.84
N VAL A 104 -9.25 2.27 -7.19
CA VAL A 104 -9.40 3.72 -7.06
C VAL A 104 -9.22 4.14 -5.61
N ARG A 105 -9.91 3.48 -4.65
CA ARG A 105 -9.75 3.75 -3.21
C ARG A 105 -8.29 3.62 -2.78
N SER A 106 -7.60 2.56 -3.20
CA SER A 106 -6.20 2.32 -2.82
C SER A 106 -5.27 3.45 -3.26
N ILE A 107 -5.53 4.07 -4.42
CA ILE A 107 -4.79 5.24 -4.89
C ILE A 107 -5.13 6.47 -4.05
N LEU A 108 -6.41 6.78 -3.88
CA LEU A 108 -6.85 8.00 -3.21
C LEU A 108 -6.43 8.07 -1.73
N VAL A 109 -6.29 6.93 -1.03
CA VAL A 109 -5.94 6.91 0.40
C VAL A 109 -4.47 6.58 0.68
N SER A 110 -3.69 6.21 -0.33
CA SER A 110 -2.30 5.80 -0.12
C SER A 110 -1.40 6.97 0.26
N PRO A 111 -0.70 6.92 1.41
CA PRO A 111 0.23 7.97 1.80
C PRO A 111 1.40 8.14 0.84
N PHE A 112 1.64 7.17 -0.04
CA PHE A 112 2.69 7.26 -1.05
C PHE A 112 2.50 8.46 -1.98
N TYR A 113 1.26 8.80 -2.35
CA TYR A 113 0.97 9.92 -3.23
C TYR A 113 1.20 11.30 -2.58
N THR A 114 1.35 11.36 -1.26
CA THR A 114 1.76 12.56 -0.51
C THR A 114 3.28 12.61 -0.24
N GLY A 115 4.06 11.76 -0.91
CA GLY A 115 5.51 11.71 -0.75
C GLY A 115 6.01 10.94 0.47
N LYS A 116 5.13 10.22 1.18
CA LYS A 116 5.47 9.43 2.36
C LYS A 116 5.70 7.96 2.00
N TYR A 117 6.87 7.43 2.32
CA TYR A 117 7.12 5.99 2.25
C TYR A 117 6.78 5.34 3.57
N VAL A 118 5.84 4.41 3.56
CA VAL A 118 5.41 3.65 4.74
C VAL A 118 5.72 2.18 4.55
N TYR A 119 6.57 1.65 5.40
CA TYR A 119 6.99 0.25 5.41
C TYR A 119 6.61 -0.46 6.71
N ASN A 120 6.60 -1.81 6.71
CA ASN A 120 6.31 -2.66 7.87
C ASN A 120 4.88 -2.51 8.42
N LYS A 121 3.93 -2.15 7.57
CA LYS A 121 2.54 -1.89 7.96
C LYS A 121 1.75 -3.17 8.25
N ARG A 122 2.04 -4.27 7.54
CA ARG A 122 1.32 -5.55 7.65
C ARG A 122 2.01 -6.49 8.63
N ASP A 123 1.21 -7.29 9.34
CA ASP A 123 1.70 -8.43 10.11
C ASP A 123 1.67 -9.69 9.24
N GLU A 124 2.82 -10.03 8.68
CA GLU A 124 2.97 -11.20 7.79
C GLU A 124 2.90 -12.55 8.54
N LYS A 125 2.96 -12.54 9.86
CA LYS A 125 2.86 -13.76 10.70
C LYS A 125 1.42 -14.26 10.84
N LYS A 126 0.43 -13.44 10.50
CA LYS A 126 -0.99 -13.80 10.57
C LYS A 126 -1.51 -14.23 9.20
N SER A 127 -2.54 -15.10 9.23
CA SER A 127 -3.13 -15.74 8.07
C SER A 127 -3.33 -14.79 6.87
N PHE A 128 -3.02 -15.28 5.67
CA PHE A 128 -3.13 -14.55 4.39
C PHE A 128 -4.51 -13.91 4.15
N ASN A 129 -5.54 -14.40 4.80
CA ASN A 129 -6.93 -13.93 4.64
C ASN A 129 -7.35 -12.81 5.62
N VAL A 130 -6.52 -12.47 6.59
CA VAL A 130 -6.82 -11.40 7.57
C VAL A 130 -5.85 -10.26 7.33
N MET A 131 -6.37 -9.10 6.87
CA MET A 131 -5.58 -7.87 6.79
C MET A 131 -5.35 -7.33 8.21
N ASP A 132 -4.39 -7.92 8.90
CA ASP A 132 -3.97 -7.45 10.19
C ASP A 132 -2.81 -6.46 10.03
N TYR A 133 -2.96 -5.30 10.63
CA TYR A 133 -1.93 -4.28 10.64
C TYR A 133 -1.17 -4.32 11.96
N LYS A 134 0.14 -4.13 11.91
CA LYS A 134 0.95 -3.89 13.10
C LYS A 134 0.52 -2.57 13.76
N LYS A 135 0.90 -2.38 15.01
CA LYS A 135 0.71 -1.09 15.68
C LYS A 135 1.41 0.00 14.88
N GLU A 136 0.84 1.19 14.85
CA GLU A 136 1.43 2.33 14.11
C GLU A 136 2.84 2.68 14.60
N SER A 137 3.14 2.42 15.88
CA SER A 137 4.49 2.54 16.44
C SER A 137 5.56 1.70 15.75
N ASP A 138 5.15 0.60 15.11
CA ASP A 138 6.06 -0.35 14.46
C ASP A 138 6.23 -0.06 12.96
N TRP A 139 5.51 0.94 12.44
CA TRP A 139 5.62 1.36 11.06
C TRP A 139 6.86 2.23 10.87
N VAL A 140 7.54 2.03 9.76
CA VAL A 140 8.60 2.94 9.31
C VAL A 140 7.96 3.95 8.37
N VAL A 141 7.91 5.21 8.79
CA VAL A 141 7.36 6.31 8.00
C VAL A 141 8.46 7.30 7.65
N ILE A 142 8.76 7.43 6.37
CA ILE A 142 9.75 8.38 5.87
C ILE A 142 9.00 9.49 5.13
N PRO A 143 8.92 10.70 5.69
CA PRO A 143 8.33 11.85 5.01
C PRO A 143 9.28 12.37 3.91
N ASN A 144 8.71 13.01 2.90
CA ASN A 144 9.47 13.63 1.79
C ASN A 144 10.44 12.64 1.11
N HIS A 145 10.08 11.37 1.05
CA HIS A 145 10.89 10.32 0.46
C HIS A 145 11.01 10.46 -1.07
N HIS A 146 9.98 10.95 -1.71
CA HIS A 146 9.87 11.11 -3.15
C HIS A 146 8.92 12.27 -3.49
N PRO A 147 8.90 12.76 -4.74
CA PRO A 147 8.02 13.85 -5.12
C PRO A 147 6.55 13.50 -4.85
N ALA A 148 5.84 14.36 -4.14
CA ALA A 148 4.41 14.22 -3.92
C ALA A 148 3.61 14.53 -5.18
N ILE A 149 2.50 13.82 -5.42
CA ILE A 149 1.54 14.12 -6.49
C ILE A 149 0.40 14.98 -5.97
N VAL A 150 0.03 14.77 -4.71
CA VAL A 150 -1.05 15.52 -4.04
C VAL A 150 -0.59 15.98 -2.67
N ASP A 151 -1.17 17.09 -2.23
CA ASP A 151 -0.94 17.62 -0.89
C ASP A 151 -1.60 16.74 0.17
N GLU A 152 -0.97 16.64 1.32
CA GLU A 152 -1.50 15.86 2.44
C GLU A 152 -2.88 16.37 2.89
N GLU A 153 -3.06 17.69 2.95
CA GLU A 153 -4.33 18.32 3.32
C GLU A 153 -5.47 17.93 2.38
N ARG A 154 -5.20 17.90 1.07
CA ARG A 154 -6.17 17.46 0.06
C ARG A 154 -6.54 15.99 0.26
N GLN A 155 -5.56 15.13 0.51
CA GLN A 155 -5.81 13.71 0.75
C GLN A 155 -6.60 13.48 2.04
N GLU A 156 -6.30 14.19 3.11
CA GLU A 156 -7.02 14.06 4.39
C GLU A 156 -8.48 14.53 4.28
N ARG A 157 -8.75 15.61 3.54
CA ARG A 157 -10.14 16.03 3.22
C ARG A 157 -10.90 14.90 2.51
N LEU A 158 -10.29 14.27 1.52
CA LEU A 158 -10.90 13.14 0.82
C LEU A 158 -11.18 11.94 1.73
N LYS A 159 -10.23 11.59 2.59
CA LYS A 159 -10.40 10.50 3.56
C LYS A 159 -11.53 10.77 4.54
N ALA A 160 -11.68 12.01 5.00
CA ALA A 160 -12.79 12.42 5.87
C ALA A 160 -14.15 12.21 5.17
N ILE A 161 -14.29 12.61 3.90
CA ILE A 161 -15.50 12.39 3.10
C ILE A 161 -15.77 10.88 2.93
N MET A 162 -14.75 10.08 2.63
CA MET A 162 -14.90 8.62 2.51
C MET A 162 -15.39 7.98 3.81
N SER A 163 -14.83 8.38 4.94
CA SER A 163 -15.22 7.86 6.25
C SER A 163 -16.67 8.20 6.60
N GLY A 164 -17.15 9.38 6.21
CA GLY A 164 -18.55 9.77 6.35
C GLY A 164 -19.49 8.90 5.53
N ASN A 165 -19.14 8.64 4.27
CA ASN A 165 -19.90 7.79 3.36
C ASN A 165 -19.93 6.32 3.81
N ASP A 166 -18.81 5.78 4.31
CA ASP A 166 -18.72 4.40 4.84
C ASP A 166 -19.65 4.21 6.05
N LYS A 167 -19.79 5.22 6.92
CA LYS A 167 -20.71 5.19 8.08
C LYS A 167 -22.18 5.24 7.63
N ALA A 168 -22.52 6.10 6.70
CA ALA A 168 -23.88 6.22 6.17
C ALA A 168 -24.36 4.91 5.51
N THR A 169 -23.48 4.24 4.75
CA THR A 169 -23.80 2.95 4.11
C THR A 169 -24.02 1.84 5.13
N LYS A 170 -23.26 1.78 6.21
CA LYS A 170 -23.44 0.77 7.28
C LYS A 170 -24.76 0.95 8.03
N THR A 171 -25.19 2.20 8.25
CA THR A 171 -26.47 2.49 8.93
C THR A 171 -27.66 2.04 8.09
N HIS A 172 -27.58 2.12 6.76
CA HIS A 172 -28.64 1.67 5.86
C HIS A 172 -28.74 0.14 5.70
N MET A 173 -27.71 -0.61 6.04
CA MET A 173 -27.67 -2.09 5.95
C MET A 173 -28.14 -2.80 7.23
N SER A 174 -28.49 -2.07 8.27
CA SER A 174 -28.93 -2.63 9.57
C SER A 174 -30.45 -2.63 9.80
N TYR A 175 -31.25 -2.72 8.73
CA TYR A 175 -32.71 -2.95 8.77
C TYR A 175 -33.08 -4.24 8.08
#